data_7cb230c6a92629d5b06355d82b1f4f0a
#
_entry.id   7cb230c6a92629d5b06355d82b1f4f0a
#
_cell.length_a   1.000
_cell.length_b   1.000
_cell.length_c   1.000
_cell.angle_alpha   90.00
_cell.angle_beta   90.00
_cell.angle_gamma   90.00
#
_symmetry.space_group_name_H-M   'P 1'
#
loop_
_entity.id
_entity.type
_entity.pdbx_description
1 polymer ?
#
loop_
_entity_poly.entity_id
_entity_poly.type
_entity_poly.pdbx_seq_one_letter_code
_entity_poly.pdbx_strand_id
1 'polypeptide(L)'
;LSSFNTFWGDDVWGARGIEWHTYFDASVMITTFVLTGRCLEEKAKDSTASSIRHLMGLQPKTARLIDGNKIEEVPLSTIGRGDVIEVRAGEKIPVDGIVTEAESFMTADAAYIDEAMITGEPTPVAKRKGDSVMAGTIPSQGKLRMRAMQIGEKTALAQIIRMVQEAQGSKAPVQRIVDKAALVFVPVVAAIALVTFIVWWAIGGNAALPQAILSAVAVLVIACPC
;
A
#
# COMPACT_ATOMS: atom_id res chain seq x y z
N LEU A 1 7.35 -36.66 -0.04
CA LEU A 1 8.49 -37.56 -0.23
C LEU A 1 9.39 -37.60 0.99
N SER A 2 9.93 -36.48 1.47
CA SER A 2 10.83 -36.49 2.65
C SER A 2 10.20 -37.07 3.87
N SER A 3 8.95 -36.76 4.21
CA SER A 3 8.23 -37.39 5.36
C SER A 3 8.02 -38.88 5.18
N PHE A 4 7.70 -39.30 3.96
CA PHE A 4 7.57 -40.72 3.65
C PHE A 4 8.91 -41.44 3.80
N ASN A 5 10.00 -40.84 3.28
CA ASN A 5 11.34 -41.41 3.39
C ASN A 5 11.84 -41.49 4.86
N THR A 6 11.43 -40.58 5.73
CA THR A 6 11.82 -40.61 7.15
C THR A 6 11.19 -41.76 7.89
N PHE A 7 9.93 -42.12 7.58
CA PHE A 7 9.19 -43.17 8.30
C PHE A 7 9.27 -44.55 7.66
N TRP A 8 9.38 -44.65 6.33
CA TRP A 8 9.38 -45.92 5.58
C TRP A 8 10.51 -46.04 4.57
N GLY A 9 11.51 -45.17 4.61
CA GLY A 9 12.62 -45.17 3.64
C GLY A 9 13.40 -46.46 3.63
N ASP A 10 13.74 -46.99 4.80
CA ASP A 10 14.52 -48.23 4.93
C ASP A 10 13.75 -49.44 4.43
N ASP A 11 12.44 -49.53 4.71
CA ASP A 11 11.61 -50.67 4.29
C ASP A 11 11.36 -50.71 2.80
N VAL A 12 11.20 -49.54 2.16
CA VAL A 12 10.81 -49.43 0.74
C VAL A 12 12.02 -49.34 -0.17
N TRP A 13 13.02 -48.53 0.21
CA TRP A 13 14.17 -48.18 -0.65
C TRP A 13 15.41 -49.00 -0.32
N GLY A 14 15.66 -49.28 0.97
CA GLY A 14 16.80 -50.07 1.44
C GLY A 14 16.77 -51.51 0.92
N ALA A 15 15.61 -52.12 0.85
CA ALA A 15 15.43 -53.44 0.24
C ALA A 15 15.76 -53.50 -1.24
N ARG A 16 15.86 -52.35 -1.94
CA ARG A 16 16.20 -52.20 -3.37
C ARG A 16 17.59 -51.66 -3.61
N GLY A 17 18.41 -51.45 -2.56
CA GLY A 17 19.77 -50.93 -2.67
C GLY A 17 19.82 -49.45 -3.12
N ILE A 18 18.75 -48.68 -2.93
CA ILE A 18 18.68 -47.27 -3.33
C ILE A 18 18.97 -46.42 -2.10
N GLU A 19 20.05 -45.63 -2.17
CA GLU A 19 20.28 -44.56 -1.18
C GLU A 19 19.18 -43.50 -1.25
N TRP A 20 18.51 -43.29 -0.14
CA TRP A 20 17.45 -42.28 -0.05
C TRP A 20 17.94 -41.04 0.72
N HIS A 21 17.56 -39.88 0.22
CA HIS A 21 17.87 -38.61 0.85
C HIS A 21 16.60 -37.90 1.30
N THR A 22 16.69 -37.22 2.43
CA THR A 22 15.62 -36.33 2.86
C THR A 22 15.83 -34.95 2.30
N TYR A 23 14.78 -34.35 1.74
CA TYR A 23 14.82 -33.01 1.14
C TYR A 23 14.30 -31.93 2.08
N PHE A 24 14.35 -32.18 3.39
CA PHE A 24 13.88 -31.20 4.39
C PHE A 24 14.68 -29.91 4.34
N ASP A 25 15.99 -30.00 4.17
CA ASP A 25 16.88 -28.84 4.14
C ASP A 25 16.50 -27.88 3.01
N ALA A 26 16.28 -28.41 1.80
CA ALA A 26 15.84 -27.61 0.67
C ALA A 26 14.46 -26.97 0.91
N SER A 27 13.52 -27.72 1.48
CA SER A 27 12.18 -27.21 1.79
C SER A 27 12.21 -26.12 2.84
N VAL A 28 13.01 -26.28 3.89
CA VAL A 28 13.18 -25.28 4.95
C VAL A 28 13.84 -24.02 4.40
N MET A 29 14.92 -24.18 3.61
CA MET A 29 15.60 -23.03 2.99
C MET A 29 14.66 -22.24 2.09
N ILE A 30 13.97 -22.90 1.15
CA ILE A 30 13.04 -22.23 0.22
C ILE A 30 11.93 -21.50 1.00
N THR A 31 11.32 -22.18 1.96
CA THR A 31 10.23 -21.59 2.76
C THR A 31 10.73 -20.39 3.56
N THR A 32 11.92 -20.48 4.16
CA THR A 32 12.53 -19.37 4.91
C THR A 32 12.81 -18.18 4.01
N PHE A 33 13.40 -18.39 2.84
CA PHE A 33 13.68 -17.30 1.90
C PHE A 33 12.40 -16.64 1.39
N VAL A 34 11.38 -17.43 1.02
CA VAL A 34 10.09 -16.88 0.56
C VAL A 34 9.39 -16.09 1.66
N LEU A 35 9.34 -16.62 2.89
CA LEU A 35 8.74 -15.91 4.02
C LEU A 35 9.51 -14.64 4.39
N THR A 36 10.84 -14.69 4.36
CA THR A 36 11.68 -13.52 4.62
C THR A 36 11.45 -12.45 3.54
N GLY A 37 11.42 -12.84 2.26
CA GLY A 37 11.13 -11.94 1.16
C GLY A 37 9.76 -11.27 1.29
N ARG A 38 8.71 -12.02 1.62
CA ARG A 38 7.37 -11.47 1.86
C ARG A 38 7.32 -10.55 3.07
N CYS A 39 8.00 -10.90 4.16
CA CYS A 39 8.07 -10.04 5.35
C CYS A 39 8.76 -8.70 5.06
N LEU A 40 9.84 -8.71 4.27
CA LEU A 40 10.52 -7.48 3.82
C LEU A 40 9.62 -6.65 2.89
N GLU A 41 8.90 -7.29 1.98
CA GLU A 41 7.94 -6.62 1.08
C GLU A 41 6.81 -5.95 1.87
N GLU A 42 6.23 -6.63 2.86
CA GLU A 42 5.18 -6.07 3.73
C GLU A 42 5.70 -4.90 4.55
N LYS A 43 6.89 -5.01 5.14
CA LYS A 43 7.51 -3.89 5.86
C LYS A 43 7.77 -2.68 4.99
N ALA A 44 8.21 -2.89 3.74
CA ALA A 44 8.40 -1.79 2.79
C ALA A 44 7.07 -1.10 2.43
N LYS A 45 6.00 -1.87 2.24
CA LYS A 45 4.65 -1.34 1.99
C LYS A 45 4.08 -0.58 3.19
N ASP A 46 4.26 -1.09 4.41
CA ASP A 46 3.78 -0.44 5.63
C ASP A 46 4.46 0.91 5.89
N SER A 47 5.75 1.03 5.62
CA SER A 47 6.47 2.30 5.73
C SER A 47 5.86 3.38 4.83
N THR A 48 5.48 3.00 3.61
CA THR A 48 4.87 3.92 2.63
C THR A 48 3.41 4.26 2.99
N ALA A 49 2.65 3.30 3.50
CA ALA A 49 1.28 3.50 3.98
C ALA A 49 1.20 4.42 5.21
N SER A 50 2.25 4.45 6.03
CA SER A 50 2.34 5.34 7.20
C SER A 50 2.39 6.81 6.80
N SER A 51 3.10 7.15 5.73
CA SER A 51 3.15 8.52 5.19
C SER A 51 1.78 9.00 4.69
N ILE A 52 1.01 8.13 4.04
CA ILE A 52 -0.36 8.46 3.61
C ILE A 52 -1.27 8.66 4.83
N ARG A 53 -1.18 7.80 5.85
CA ARG A 53 -1.95 7.97 7.09
C ARG A 53 -1.65 9.29 7.77
N HIS A 54 -0.41 9.76 7.70
CA HIS A 54 -0.05 11.08 8.22
C HIS A 54 -0.77 12.20 7.45
N LEU A 55 -0.81 12.13 6.12
CA LEU A 55 -1.57 13.09 5.29
C LEU A 55 -3.09 13.04 5.57
N MET A 56 -3.66 11.85 5.75
CA MET A 56 -5.08 11.71 6.13
C MET A 56 -5.39 12.33 7.52
N GLY A 57 -4.42 12.31 8.43
CA GLY A 57 -4.53 12.98 9.74
C GLY A 57 -4.51 14.51 9.67
N LEU A 58 -4.27 15.11 8.50
CA LEU A 58 -4.31 16.56 8.32
C LEU A 58 -5.75 17.10 8.25
N GLN A 59 -6.73 16.29 7.91
CA GLN A 59 -8.13 16.73 7.83
C GLN A 59 -8.78 16.68 9.23
N PRO A 60 -9.31 17.81 9.74
CA PRO A 60 -10.04 17.84 11.01
C PRO A 60 -11.38 17.10 10.89
N LYS A 61 -11.89 16.61 12.01
CA LYS A 61 -13.20 15.93 12.06
C LYS A 61 -14.37 16.88 12.17
N THR A 62 -14.14 18.06 12.73
CA THR A 62 -15.14 19.10 12.99
C THR A 62 -14.68 20.43 12.43
N ALA A 63 -15.60 21.35 12.22
CA ALA A 63 -15.33 22.71 11.79
C ALA A 63 -16.28 23.67 12.52
N ARG A 64 -15.88 24.94 12.69
CA ARG A 64 -16.72 25.99 13.27
C ARG A 64 -17.48 26.71 12.18
N LEU A 65 -18.76 26.35 12.04
CA LEU A 65 -19.69 27.00 11.13
C LEU A 65 -20.19 28.32 11.73
N ILE A 66 -20.23 29.37 10.92
CA ILE A 66 -20.85 30.64 11.26
C ILE A 66 -22.24 30.70 10.62
N ASP A 67 -23.26 30.62 11.44
CA ASP A 67 -24.66 30.84 11.02
C ASP A 67 -25.18 32.13 11.65
N GLY A 68 -25.28 33.18 10.81
CA GLY A 68 -25.62 34.53 11.29
C GLY A 68 -24.65 35.06 12.35
N ASN A 69 -25.08 35.13 13.60
CA ASN A 69 -24.28 35.62 14.71
C ASN A 69 -23.80 34.51 15.67
N LYS A 70 -24.10 33.25 15.35
CA LYS A 70 -23.71 32.08 16.15
C LYS A 70 -22.55 31.35 15.50
N ILE A 71 -21.62 30.88 16.32
CA ILE A 71 -20.54 29.98 15.91
C ILE A 71 -20.83 28.64 16.56
N GLU A 72 -21.00 27.62 15.75
CA GLU A 72 -21.30 26.27 16.19
C GLU A 72 -20.25 25.29 15.64
N GLU A 73 -19.81 24.37 16.49
CA GLU A 73 -18.92 23.31 16.06
C GLU A 73 -19.74 22.15 15.48
N VAL A 74 -19.55 21.89 14.20
CA VAL A 74 -20.28 20.87 13.45
C VAL A 74 -19.35 19.83 12.85
N PRO A 75 -19.80 18.59 12.63
CA PRO A 75 -19.03 17.61 11.87
C PRO A 75 -18.70 18.13 10.47
N LEU A 76 -17.48 17.83 9.99
CA LEU A 76 -17.05 18.29 8.65
C LEU A 76 -17.99 17.83 7.52
N SER A 77 -18.67 16.69 7.70
CA SER A 77 -19.65 16.17 6.74
C SER A 77 -20.88 17.04 6.56
N THR A 78 -21.15 17.95 7.51
CA THR A 78 -22.30 18.87 7.48
C THR A 78 -22.00 20.14 6.67
N ILE A 79 -20.71 20.45 6.48
CA ILE A 79 -20.29 21.68 5.79
C ILE A 79 -20.66 21.61 4.31
N GLY A 80 -21.39 22.60 3.84
CA GLY A 80 -21.79 22.79 2.45
C GLY A 80 -20.88 23.81 1.71
N ARG A 81 -21.00 23.80 0.38
CA ARG A 81 -20.36 24.83 -0.44
C ARG A 81 -21.04 26.18 -0.22
N GLY A 82 -20.22 27.19 0.10
CA GLY A 82 -20.70 28.56 0.37
C GLY A 82 -20.78 28.88 1.87
N ASP A 83 -20.71 27.88 2.74
CA ASP A 83 -20.71 28.08 4.18
C ASP A 83 -19.51 28.91 4.64
N VAL A 84 -19.71 29.70 5.68
CA VAL A 84 -18.64 30.49 6.27
C VAL A 84 -18.14 29.78 7.53
N ILE A 85 -16.83 29.56 7.56
CA ILE A 85 -16.13 28.79 8.60
C ILE A 85 -15.12 29.70 9.29
N GLU A 86 -15.06 29.63 10.63
CA GLU A 86 -14.01 30.28 11.41
C GLU A 86 -12.90 29.26 11.71
N VAL A 87 -11.65 29.65 11.46
CA VAL A 87 -10.45 28.85 11.78
C VAL A 87 -9.52 29.73 12.62
N ARG A 88 -9.02 29.19 13.72
CA ARG A 88 -8.12 29.87 14.65
C ARG A 88 -6.68 29.40 14.46
N ALA A 89 -5.75 30.21 14.98
CA ALA A 89 -4.34 29.81 14.99
C ALA A 89 -4.14 28.42 15.61
N GLY A 90 -3.34 27.60 14.95
CA GLY A 90 -3.06 26.22 15.35
C GLY A 90 -4.11 25.20 14.92
N GLU A 91 -5.27 25.61 14.40
CA GLU A 91 -6.30 24.72 13.88
C GLU A 91 -6.08 24.43 12.40
N LYS A 92 -6.42 23.24 11.96
CA LYS A 92 -6.32 22.85 10.56
C LYS A 92 -7.49 23.41 9.76
N ILE A 93 -7.21 23.98 8.60
CA ILE A 93 -8.24 24.42 7.66
C ILE A 93 -8.99 23.19 7.15
N PRO A 94 -10.32 23.14 7.30
CA PRO A 94 -11.09 21.90 7.06
C PRO A 94 -11.39 21.62 5.58
N VAL A 95 -11.53 22.67 4.76
CA VAL A 95 -11.93 22.61 3.34
C VAL A 95 -11.20 23.69 2.54
N ASP A 96 -11.19 23.55 1.21
CA ASP A 96 -10.65 24.63 0.37
C ASP A 96 -11.66 25.78 0.27
N GLY A 97 -11.16 27.02 0.33
CA GLY A 97 -12.03 28.17 0.27
C GLY A 97 -11.33 29.48 0.01
N ILE A 98 -12.09 30.55 0.16
CA ILE A 98 -11.65 31.93 -0.01
C ILE A 98 -11.80 32.66 1.30
N VAL A 99 -10.75 33.38 1.71
CA VAL A 99 -10.75 34.20 2.92
C VAL A 99 -11.77 35.34 2.77
N THR A 100 -12.69 35.43 3.71
CA THR A 100 -13.65 36.52 3.80
C THR A 100 -13.22 37.60 4.78
N GLU A 101 -12.58 37.19 5.86
CA GLU A 101 -12.00 38.06 6.88
C GLU A 101 -10.74 37.39 7.44
N ALA A 102 -9.71 38.18 7.67
CA ALA A 102 -8.48 37.75 8.31
C ALA A 102 -8.05 38.75 9.34
N GLU A 103 -7.61 38.26 10.50
CA GLU A 103 -7.19 39.12 11.61
C GLU A 103 -6.01 38.46 12.32
N SER A 104 -4.92 39.17 12.49
CA SER A 104 -3.73 38.74 13.19
C SER A 104 -3.27 39.79 14.20
N PHE A 105 -2.52 39.36 15.20
CA PHE A 105 -1.90 40.27 16.17
C PHE A 105 -0.95 41.29 15.53
N MET A 106 -0.32 40.91 14.42
CA MET A 106 0.64 41.77 13.70
C MET A 106 -0.01 42.70 12.67
N THR A 107 -1.13 42.26 12.07
CA THR A 107 -1.78 42.98 10.95
C THR A 107 -3.30 42.78 11.04
N ALA A 108 -4.06 43.83 10.99
CA ALA A 108 -5.52 43.78 11.14
C ALA A 108 -6.25 43.15 9.93
N ASP A 109 -5.57 42.93 8.81
CA ASP A 109 -6.17 42.52 7.54
C ASP A 109 -5.54 41.27 6.91
N ALA A 110 -4.63 40.56 7.62
CA ALA A 110 -3.99 39.35 7.12
C ALA A 110 -3.83 38.28 8.22
N ALA A 111 -3.97 37.02 7.86
CA ALA A 111 -3.58 35.85 8.67
C ALA A 111 -2.37 35.17 8.04
N TYR A 112 -1.43 34.70 8.85
CA TYR A 112 -0.27 33.96 8.36
C TYR A 112 -0.56 32.47 8.41
N ILE A 113 -0.47 31.79 7.26
CA ILE A 113 -0.82 30.38 7.10
C ILE A 113 0.44 29.59 6.78
N ASP A 114 0.66 28.54 7.55
CA ASP A 114 1.68 27.52 7.26
C ASP A 114 1.13 26.56 6.19
N GLU A 115 1.69 26.61 5.00
CA GLU A 115 1.37 25.79 3.86
C GLU A 115 2.45 24.73 3.58
N ALA A 116 3.46 24.59 4.45
CA ALA A 116 4.64 23.72 4.24
C ALA A 116 4.29 22.26 3.94
N MET A 117 3.23 21.75 4.53
CA MET A 117 2.78 20.38 4.29
C MET A 117 2.28 20.11 2.87
N ILE A 118 1.87 21.16 2.15
CA ILE A 118 1.34 21.07 0.78
C ILE A 118 2.34 21.60 -0.22
N THR A 119 2.92 22.78 0.04
CA THR A 119 3.83 23.46 -0.89
C THR A 119 5.30 23.08 -0.69
N GLY A 120 5.66 22.60 0.50
CA GLY A 120 7.04 22.32 0.89
C GLY A 120 7.82 23.55 1.36
N GLU A 121 7.24 24.75 1.28
CA GLU A 121 7.90 25.99 1.71
C GLU A 121 7.69 26.23 3.22
N PRO A 122 8.75 26.35 4.03
CA PRO A 122 8.63 26.45 5.48
C PRO A 122 8.18 27.84 5.97
N THR A 123 8.12 28.84 5.09
CA THR A 123 7.77 30.21 5.47
C THR A 123 6.26 30.42 5.42
N PRO A 124 5.60 30.83 6.52
CA PRO A 124 4.17 31.13 6.52
C PRO A 124 3.81 32.24 5.52
N VAL A 125 2.75 32.03 4.78
CA VAL A 125 2.27 32.95 3.74
C VAL A 125 1.15 33.82 4.31
N ALA A 126 1.25 35.14 4.10
CA ALA A 126 0.21 36.08 4.48
C ALA A 126 -0.99 35.96 3.54
N LYS A 127 -2.17 35.66 4.10
CA LYS A 127 -3.44 35.58 3.36
C LYS A 127 -4.38 36.68 3.82
N ARG A 128 -4.90 37.40 2.82
CA ARG A 128 -5.84 38.49 3.00
C ARG A 128 -7.22 38.13 2.48
N LYS A 129 -8.18 38.99 2.72
CA LYS A 129 -9.51 38.86 2.13
C LYS A 129 -9.45 38.71 0.60
N GLY A 130 -10.07 37.67 0.11
CA GLY A 130 -10.07 37.30 -1.31
C GLY A 130 -9.05 36.23 -1.70
N ASP A 131 -8.06 35.94 -0.85
CA ASP A 131 -7.05 34.93 -1.12
C ASP A 131 -7.61 33.53 -0.93
N SER A 132 -7.08 32.57 -1.69
CA SER A 132 -7.41 31.16 -1.56
C SER A 132 -6.64 30.51 -0.43
N VAL A 133 -7.30 29.58 0.27
CA VAL A 133 -6.72 28.74 1.32
C VAL A 133 -7.05 27.28 1.05
N MET A 134 -6.15 26.39 1.44
CA MET A 134 -6.23 24.96 1.16
C MET A 134 -6.51 24.15 2.43
N ALA A 135 -7.28 23.09 2.29
CA ALA A 135 -7.54 22.12 3.36
C ALA A 135 -6.23 21.51 3.88
N GLY A 136 -6.10 21.35 5.20
CA GLY A 136 -4.91 20.76 5.83
C GLY A 136 -3.82 21.76 6.19
N THR A 137 -3.85 23.00 5.70
CA THR A 137 -2.93 24.08 6.11
C THR A 137 -3.34 24.64 7.47
N ILE A 138 -2.42 25.33 8.16
CA ILE A 138 -2.61 25.76 9.55
C ILE A 138 -2.32 27.26 9.67
N PRO A 139 -3.27 28.10 10.11
CA PRO A 139 -2.96 29.45 10.50
C PRO A 139 -1.98 29.46 11.68
N SER A 140 -0.78 30.00 11.47
CA SER A 140 0.24 30.11 12.51
C SER A 140 -0.05 31.24 13.48
N GLN A 141 -0.73 32.30 12.99
CA GLN A 141 -1.12 33.45 13.80
C GLN A 141 -2.46 34.01 13.34
N GLY A 142 -3.27 34.43 14.31
CA GLY A 142 -4.53 35.09 14.07
C GLY A 142 -5.72 34.15 13.95
N LYS A 143 -6.79 34.68 13.46
CA LYS A 143 -8.01 33.96 13.08
C LYS A 143 -8.40 34.35 11.67
N LEU A 144 -9.00 33.44 10.95
CA LEU A 144 -9.56 33.73 9.65
C LEU A 144 -10.98 33.19 9.54
N ARG A 145 -11.80 33.91 8.80
CA ARG A 145 -13.08 33.43 8.30
C ARG A 145 -12.95 33.18 6.83
N MET A 146 -13.43 32.05 6.41
CA MET A 146 -13.35 31.61 5.01
C MET A 146 -14.69 31.11 4.52
N ARG A 147 -14.95 31.28 3.24
CA ARG A 147 -16.10 30.68 2.57
C ARG A 147 -15.66 29.37 1.89
N ALA A 148 -16.32 28.27 2.22
CA ALA A 148 -16.06 26.97 1.63
C ALA A 148 -16.37 26.97 0.13
N MET A 149 -15.40 26.58 -0.68
CA MET A 149 -15.54 26.49 -2.15
C MET A 149 -15.52 25.04 -2.63
N GLN A 150 -14.58 24.24 -2.13
CA GLN A 150 -14.49 22.82 -2.43
C GLN A 150 -14.48 22.02 -1.13
N ILE A 151 -15.31 20.97 -1.11
CA ILE A 151 -15.55 20.15 0.07
C ILE A 151 -15.33 18.67 -0.24
N GLY A 152 -15.01 17.87 0.80
CA GLY A 152 -14.87 16.43 0.69
C GLY A 152 -13.77 16.01 -0.30
N GLU A 153 -14.09 15.10 -1.20
CA GLU A 153 -13.15 14.55 -2.19
C GLU A 153 -12.64 15.54 -3.24
N LYS A 154 -13.27 16.71 -3.35
CA LYS A 154 -12.89 17.74 -4.31
C LYS A 154 -11.83 18.71 -3.77
N THR A 155 -11.47 18.61 -2.50
CA THR A 155 -10.40 19.44 -1.93
C THR A 155 -9.04 19.05 -2.52
N ALA A 156 -8.12 20.02 -2.61
CA ALA A 156 -6.77 19.81 -3.12
C ALA A 156 -6.05 18.68 -2.33
N LEU A 157 -6.18 18.68 -1.01
CA LEU A 157 -5.62 17.64 -0.14
C LEU A 157 -6.19 16.26 -0.48
N ALA A 158 -7.50 16.12 -0.66
CA ALA A 158 -8.14 14.84 -1.00
C ALA A 158 -7.67 14.33 -2.37
N GLN A 159 -7.50 15.21 -3.34
CA GLN A 159 -6.97 14.86 -4.67
C GLN A 159 -5.51 14.40 -4.62
N ILE A 160 -4.66 15.04 -3.81
CA ILE A 160 -3.26 14.62 -3.59
C ILE A 160 -3.25 13.22 -2.96
N ILE A 161 -4.02 13.00 -1.90
CA ILE A 161 -4.12 11.68 -1.24
C ILE A 161 -4.55 10.61 -2.26
N ARG A 162 -5.56 10.90 -3.06
CA ARG A 162 -6.05 9.99 -4.10
C ARG A 162 -4.99 9.67 -5.15
N MET A 163 -4.28 10.68 -5.68
CA MET A 163 -3.20 10.47 -6.64
C MET A 163 -2.08 9.59 -6.07
N VAL A 164 -1.71 9.80 -4.80
CA VAL A 164 -0.70 8.97 -4.13
C VAL A 164 -1.20 7.53 -3.95
N GLN A 165 -2.47 7.34 -3.57
CA GLN A 165 -3.08 6.01 -3.44
C GLN A 165 -3.15 5.27 -4.79
N GLU A 166 -3.54 5.95 -5.86
CA GLU A 166 -3.59 5.40 -7.22
C GLU A 166 -2.19 5.03 -7.73
N ALA A 167 -1.19 5.86 -7.46
CA ALA A 167 0.20 5.59 -7.81
C ALA A 167 0.75 4.36 -7.07
N GLN A 168 0.38 4.17 -5.80
CA GLN A 168 0.81 3.02 -4.99
C GLN A 168 0.01 1.75 -5.27
N GLY A 169 -1.28 1.88 -5.55
CA GLY A 169 -2.16 0.75 -5.89
C GLY A 169 -1.91 0.18 -7.28
N SER A 170 -1.24 0.90 -8.16
CA SER A 170 -0.90 0.40 -9.48
C SER A 170 0.27 -0.58 -9.37
N LYS A 171 0.00 -1.90 -9.58
CA LYS A 171 1.07 -2.87 -9.80
C LYS A 171 1.99 -2.36 -10.90
N ALA A 172 3.29 -2.31 -10.62
CA ALA A 172 4.27 -1.90 -11.62
C ALA A 172 4.03 -2.64 -12.95
N PRO A 173 4.12 -1.98 -14.10
CA PRO A 173 3.88 -2.63 -15.40
C PRO A 173 4.68 -3.92 -15.59
N VAL A 174 5.88 -3.97 -15.03
CA VAL A 174 6.76 -5.14 -15.02
C VAL A 174 6.12 -6.33 -14.28
N GLN A 175 5.46 -6.10 -13.16
CA GLN A 175 4.82 -7.17 -12.38
C GLN A 175 3.68 -7.83 -13.17
N ARG A 176 2.93 -7.07 -13.96
CA ARG A 176 1.89 -7.61 -14.86
C ARG A 176 2.46 -8.49 -15.97
N ILE A 177 3.66 -8.18 -16.47
CA ILE A 177 4.35 -8.99 -17.48
C ILE A 177 4.82 -10.30 -16.84
N VAL A 178 5.40 -10.23 -15.64
CA VAL A 178 5.84 -11.42 -14.90
C VAL A 178 4.66 -12.33 -14.56
N ASP A 179 3.54 -11.78 -14.09
CA ASP A 179 2.32 -12.54 -13.79
C ASP A 179 1.79 -13.26 -15.06
N LYS A 180 1.79 -12.58 -16.22
CA LYS A 180 1.39 -13.18 -17.49
C LYS A 180 2.35 -14.30 -17.94
N ALA A 181 3.64 -14.07 -17.80
CA ALA A 181 4.65 -15.08 -18.13
C ALA A 181 4.48 -16.31 -17.22
N ALA A 182 4.26 -16.12 -15.92
CA ALA A 182 4.02 -17.19 -14.96
C ALA A 182 2.77 -18.03 -15.29
N LEU A 183 1.68 -17.39 -15.75
CA LEU A 183 0.45 -18.07 -16.14
C LEU A 183 0.65 -19.08 -17.29
N VAL A 184 1.59 -18.84 -18.18
CA VAL A 184 1.92 -19.76 -19.28
C VAL A 184 3.03 -20.73 -18.86
N PHE A 185 4.04 -20.23 -18.17
CA PHE A 185 5.22 -20.99 -17.81
C PHE A 185 4.89 -22.14 -16.83
N VAL A 186 4.09 -21.88 -15.79
CA VAL A 186 3.76 -22.88 -14.77
C VAL A 186 3.03 -24.10 -15.37
N PRO A 187 1.95 -23.95 -16.18
CA PRO A 187 1.31 -25.10 -16.80
C PRO A 187 2.22 -25.86 -17.77
N VAL A 188 3.09 -25.17 -18.51
CA VAL A 188 4.03 -25.80 -19.43
C VAL A 188 5.02 -26.69 -18.66
N VAL A 189 5.61 -26.18 -17.58
CA VAL A 189 6.53 -26.93 -16.74
C VAL A 189 5.83 -28.13 -16.08
N ALA A 190 4.59 -27.94 -15.59
CA ALA A 190 3.80 -29.03 -15.04
C ALA A 190 3.52 -30.13 -16.07
N ALA A 191 3.24 -29.75 -17.32
CA ALA A 191 3.06 -30.70 -18.41
C ALA A 191 4.36 -31.47 -18.74
N ILE A 192 5.52 -30.79 -18.77
CA ILE A 192 6.83 -31.43 -18.97
C ILE A 192 7.13 -32.41 -17.84
N ALA A 193 6.88 -32.01 -16.59
CA ALA A 193 7.08 -32.90 -15.43
C ALA A 193 6.19 -34.16 -15.51
N LEU A 194 4.93 -33.99 -15.95
CA LEU A 194 4.02 -35.11 -16.15
C LEU A 194 4.49 -36.05 -17.27
N VAL A 195 4.92 -35.51 -18.40
CA VAL A 195 5.48 -36.29 -19.51
C VAL A 195 6.73 -37.03 -19.05
N THR A 196 7.62 -36.38 -18.31
CA THR A 196 8.83 -37.00 -17.76
C THR A 196 8.47 -38.18 -16.84
N PHE A 197 7.47 -38.00 -15.98
CA PHE A 197 6.97 -39.08 -15.13
C PHE A 197 6.45 -40.27 -15.94
N ILE A 198 5.59 -40.01 -16.93
CA ILE A 198 4.98 -41.04 -17.76
C ILE A 198 6.05 -41.81 -18.55
N VAL A 199 7.02 -41.14 -19.15
CA VAL A 199 8.10 -41.76 -19.93
C VAL A 199 8.92 -42.70 -19.07
N TRP A 200 9.38 -42.26 -17.89
CA TRP A 200 10.14 -43.12 -16.97
C TRP A 200 9.33 -44.31 -16.49
N TRP A 201 8.05 -44.12 -16.17
CA TRP A 201 7.18 -45.19 -15.75
C TRP A 201 6.89 -46.21 -16.88
N ALA A 202 6.69 -45.75 -18.11
CA ALA A 202 6.45 -46.60 -19.28
C ALA A 202 7.64 -47.47 -19.64
N ILE A 203 8.88 -46.92 -19.53
CA ILE A 203 10.12 -47.65 -19.90
C ILE A 203 10.49 -48.67 -18.81
N GLY A 204 10.38 -48.32 -17.53
CA GLY A 204 10.90 -49.14 -16.43
C GLY A 204 9.83 -49.85 -15.62
N GLY A 205 8.54 -49.65 -15.94
CA GLY A 205 7.42 -50.24 -15.20
C GLY A 205 7.40 -49.85 -13.72
N ASN A 206 6.84 -50.69 -12.90
CA ASN A 206 6.73 -50.43 -11.45
C ASN A 206 8.07 -50.37 -10.72
N ALA A 207 9.14 -50.96 -11.27
CA ALA A 207 10.47 -50.90 -10.69
C ALA A 207 11.11 -49.52 -10.85
N ALA A 208 10.73 -48.74 -11.88
CA ALA A 208 11.22 -47.42 -12.14
C ALA A 208 10.37 -46.29 -11.52
N LEU A 209 9.32 -46.63 -10.78
CA LEU A 209 8.43 -45.67 -10.13
C LEU A 209 9.18 -44.61 -9.26
N PRO A 210 10.17 -44.98 -8.44
CA PRO A 210 10.95 -44.06 -7.67
C PRO A 210 11.71 -43.04 -8.56
N GLN A 211 12.34 -43.54 -9.62
CA GLN A 211 13.09 -42.72 -10.55
C GLN A 211 12.17 -41.77 -11.34
N ALA A 212 10.98 -42.24 -11.73
CA ALA A 212 9.98 -41.40 -12.41
C ALA A 212 9.52 -40.23 -11.52
N ILE A 213 9.28 -40.48 -10.25
CA ILE A 213 8.87 -39.46 -9.26
C ILE A 213 10.02 -38.45 -9.05
N LEU A 214 11.24 -38.95 -8.81
CA LEU A 214 12.40 -38.08 -8.59
C LEU A 214 12.67 -37.19 -9.79
N SER A 215 12.61 -37.73 -10.99
CA SER A 215 12.83 -36.94 -12.22
C SER A 215 11.76 -35.88 -12.44
N ALA A 216 10.48 -36.20 -12.20
CA ALA A 216 9.39 -35.24 -12.31
C ALA A 216 9.51 -34.12 -11.27
N VAL A 217 9.84 -34.46 -10.01
CA VAL A 217 10.07 -33.48 -8.94
C VAL A 217 11.28 -32.60 -9.25
N ALA A 218 12.37 -33.17 -9.79
CA ALA A 218 13.55 -32.40 -10.19
C ALA A 218 13.21 -31.36 -11.26
N VAL A 219 12.39 -31.69 -12.27
CA VAL A 219 11.91 -30.74 -13.28
C VAL A 219 11.13 -29.59 -12.63
N LEU A 220 10.23 -29.89 -11.70
CA LEU A 220 9.44 -28.86 -11.01
C LEU A 220 10.30 -27.93 -10.14
N VAL A 221 11.30 -28.49 -9.43
CA VAL A 221 12.18 -27.71 -8.54
C VAL A 221 13.12 -26.81 -9.34
N ILE A 222 13.73 -27.32 -10.42
CA ILE A 222 14.67 -26.55 -11.26
C ILE A 222 13.94 -25.43 -12.03
N ALA A 223 12.71 -25.66 -12.44
CA ALA A 223 11.92 -24.71 -13.18
C ALA A 223 11.20 -23.66 -12.33
N CYS A 224 11.33 -23.71 -11.00
CA CYS A 224 10.72 -22.71 -10.12
C CYS A 224 11.36 -21.34 -10.37
N PRO A 225 10.63 -20.34 -10.90
CA PRO A 225 11.15 -18.98 -11.07
C PRO A 225 11.13 -18.27 -9.71
N CYS A 226 12.15 -18.48 -8.91
CA CYS A 226 12.34 -17.77 -7.64
C CYS A 226 12.90 -16.37 -7.84
#